data_2222da975f1a6681c71654e3dc51e482
#
_entry.id   2222da975f1a6681c71654e3dc51e482
#
_cell.length_a   1.000
_cell.length_b   1.000
_cell.length_c   1.000
_cell.angle_alpha   90.00
_cell.angle_beta   90.00
_cell.angle_gamma   90.00
#
_symmetry.space_group_name_H-M   'P 1'
#
loop_
_entity.id
_entity.type
_entity.pdbx_description
1 polymer ?
#
loop_
_entity_poly.entity_id
_entity_poly.type
_entity_poly.pdbx_seq_one_letter_code
_entity_poly.pdbx_strand_id
1 'polypeptide(L)'
;GRMFVHAAQTMGYFTAVLDPDAQSPAGRVSHRHIQTDYTDPMGLKELAACSAAITTEFENVPAPALRELAKLRPVSPGADAVAIAQDRAAEKAHFVKCGVPCAPYAVIETADQLAVALNQNLLPGILKTARMGYDGKGQVRVRNPQELLDAFKQLGSVPCVLEKMLPLKAEYSVIVARGHDGAMVHLPIQHNVHRDGILAVTQVWRGVCDSALEKQAISAAKSIAQELQYIGVLCVEFFVLEDNTLVVNEIAPRPHNSGHYSLDACDVSQFELQLRCMAGLPLTQPRQHSPAVMLNLLGDIWLEKLGSEPNLFVPNKLGSDPNFSNLPAWNKVLALPGTHLHLYGKSEARKGRKMGHLTITASTADQVGAIANQAAAILGIAAF
;
A
#
# COMPACT_ATOMS: atom_id res chain seq x y z
N GLY A 1 2.23 -8.60 -5.22
CA GLY A 1 2.94 -9.58 -6.04
C GLY A 1 2.07 -10.23 -7.12
N ARG A 2 0.93 -10.87 -6.75
CA ARG A 2 0.08 -11.58 -7.72
C ARG A 2 -0.35 -10.70 -8.90
N MET A 3 -0.86 -9.51 -8.66
CA MET A 3 -1.33 -8.60 -9.73
C MET A 3 -0.16 -8.08 -10.60
N PHE A 4 1.02 -7.88 -10.02
CA PHE A 4 2.22 -7.57 -10.79
C PHE A 4 2.61 -8.74 -11.72
N VAL A 5 2.59 -9.99 -11.21
CA VAL A 5 2.84 -11.18 -12.03
C VAL A 5 1.86 -11.25 -13.21
N HIS A 6 0.56 -11.01 -12.98
CA HIS A 6 -0.43 -10.98 -14.06
C HIS A 6 -0.14 -9.88 -15.08
N ALA A 7 0.21 -8.65 -14.65
CA ALA A 7 0.57 -7.57 -15.56
C ALA A 7 1.81 -7.92 -16.40
N ALA A 8 2.83 -8.50 -15.78
CA ALA A 8 4.03 -8.94 -16.49
C ALA A 8 3.73 -10.04 -17.52
N GLN A 9 2.93 -11.04 -17.17
CA GLN A 9 2.52 -12.12 -18.07
C GLN A 9 1.66 -11.61 -19.21
N THR A 10 0.76 -10.64 -18.97
CA THR A 10 -0.04 -10.01 -20.04
C THR A 10 0.84 -9.34 -21.09
N MET A 11 2.00 -8.82 -20.70
CA MET A 11 2.98 -8.24 -21.62
C MET A 11 4.01 -9.27 -22.15
N GLY A 12 3.82 -10.57 -21.91
CA GLY A 12 4.64 -11.65 -22.45
C GLY A 12 5.93 -11.94 -21.66
N TYR A 13 6.10 -11.38 -20.45
CA TYR A 13 7.27 -11.64 -19.62
C TYR A 13 7.13 -12.93 -18.81
N PHE A 14 8.21 -13.70 -18.76
CA PHE A 14 8.34 -14.78 -17.79
C PHE A 14 8.63 -14.22 -16.41
N THR A 15 8.04 -14.83 -15.38
CA THR A 15 8.09 -14.35 -14.01
C THR A 15 8.65 -15.39 -13.06
N ALA A 16 9.58 -14.97 -12.19
CA ALA A 16 10.07 -15.75 -11.06
C ALA A 16 9.74 -14.99 -9.77
N VAL A 17 9.36 -15.71 -8.73
CA VAL A 17 9.04 -15.16 -7.40
C VAL A 17 9.87 -15.88 -6.36
N LEU A 18 10.57 -15.13 -5.51
CA LEU A 18 11.21 -15.63 -4.29
C LEU A 18 10.31 -15.24 -3.11
N ASP A 19 9.80 -16.22 -2.39
CA ASP A 19 8.90 -16.02 -1.25
C ASP A 19 8.95 -17.27 -0.34
N PRO A 20 9.12 -17.13 0.98
CA PRO A 20 9.19 -18.27 1.89
C PRO A 20 7.86 -19.04 2.03
N ASP A 21 6.74 -18.39 1.77
CA ASP A 21 5.42 -19.03 1.85
C ASP A 21 5.14 -19.89 0.62
N ALA A 22 5.09 -21.23 0.81
CA ALA A 22 4.72 -22.18 -0.25
C ALA A 22 3.35 -21.86 -0.90
N GLN A 23 2.46 -21.18 -0.17
CA GLN A 23 1.15 -20.73 -0.65
C GLN A 23 1.15 -19.26 -1.07
N SER A 24 2.32 -18.68 -1.33
CA SER A 24 2.46 -17.30 -1.78
C SER A 24 1.54 -17.01 -2.96
N PRO A 25 0.65 -15.99 -2.87
CA PRO A 25 -0.25 -15.64 -3.97
C PRO A 25 0.46 -15.31 -5.28
N ALA A 26 1.67 -14.76 -5.22
CA ALA A 26 2.50 -14.48 -6.39
C ALA A 26 3.19 -15.74 -6.90
N GLY A 27 3.78 -16.53 -5.99
CA GLY A 27 4.47 -17.78 -6.33
C GLY A 27 3.55 -18.77 -7.07
N ARG A 28 2.30 -18.88 -6.64
CA ARG A 28 1.30 -19.79 -7.25
C ARG A 28 0.90 -19.46 -8.69
N VAL A 29 1.13 -18.24 -9.15
CA VAL A 29 0.78 -17.79 -10.51
C VAL A 29 2.01 -17.45 -11.36
N SER A 30 3.20 -17.44 -10.76
CA SER A 30 4.45 -17.24 -11.48
C SER A 30 4.88 -18.49 -12.25
N HIS A 31 5.76 -18.33 -13.24
CA HIS A 31 6.36 -19.46 -13.96
C HIS A 31 7.34 -20.23 -13.10
N ARG A 32 7.97 -19.55 -12.11
CA ARG A 32 8.92 -20.16 -11.18
C ARG A 32 8.72 -19.58 -9.78
N HIS A 33 8.57 -20.47 -8.79
CA HIS A 33 8.57 -20.08 -7.38
C HIS A 33 9.84 -20.63 -6.72
N ILE A 34 10.67 -19.73 -6.19
CA ILE A 34 11.85 -20.03 -5.40
C ILE A 34 11.44 -19.91 -3.94
N GLN A 35 11.11 -21.05 -3.33
CA GLN A 35 10.60 -21.09 -1.96
C GLN A 35 11.75 -21.08 -0.96
N THR A 36 12.17 -19.91 -0.52
CA THR A 36 13.21 -19.75 0.50
C THR A 36 13.10 -18.37 1.17
N ASP A 37 13.86 -18.15 2.25
CA ASP A 37 13.91 -16.86 2.95
C ASP A 37 14.45 -15.75 2.03
N TYR A 38 13.99 -14.51 2.26
CA TYR A 38 14.41 -13.33 1.49
C TYR A 38 15.92 -13.02 1.60
N THR A 39 16.60 -13.58 2.58
CA THR A 39 18.03 -13.37 2.84
C THR A 39 18.90 -14.58 2.48
N ASP A 40 18.30 -15.69 2.01
CA ASP A 40 19.05 -16.88 1.63
C ASP A 40 19.95 -16.60 0.42
N PRO A 41 21.30 -16.71 0.56
CA PRO A 41 22.24 -16.40 -0.51
C PRO A 41 22.05 -17.27 -1.76
N MET A 42 21.64 -18.53 -1.58
CA MET A 42 21.41 -19.44 -2.71
C MET A 42 20.15 -19.07 -3.47
N GLY A 43 19.06 -18.73 -2.75
CA GLY A 43 17.82 -18.25 -3.36
C GLY A 43 18.01 -16.92 -4.08
N LEU A 44 18.75 -15.98 -3.50
CA LEU A 44 19.09 -14.71 -4.17
C LEU A 44 19.88 -14.92 -5.46
N LYS A 45 20.88 -15.81 -5.43
CA LYS A 45 21.66 -16.17 -6.62
C LYS A 45 20.82 -16.86 -7.70
N GLU A 46 19.90 -17.74 -7.29
CA GLU A 46 18.99 -18.43 -8.19
C GLU A 46 18.01 -17.42 -8.84
N LEU A 47 17.43 -16.50 -8.05
CA LEU A 47 16.57 -15.44 -8.57
C LEU A 47 17.32 -14.57 -9.58
N ALA A 48 18.53 -14.14 -9.26
CA ALA A 48 19.36 -13.34 -10.17
C ALA A 48 19.73 -14.09 -11.45
N ALA A 49 19.97 -15.40 -11.38
CA ALA A 49 20.34 -16.21 -12.53
C ALA A 49 19.19 -16.36 -13.54
N CYS A 50 17.93 -16.39 -13.08
CA CYS A 50 16.77 -16.56 -13.94
C CYS A 50 16.02 -15.26 -14.28
N SER A 51 16.52 -14.10 -13.81
CA SER A 51 15.85 -12.80 -13.98
C SER A 51 16.71 -11.81 -14.77
N ALA A 52 16.11 -11.04 -15.65
CA ALA A 52 16.75 -9.90 -16.32
C ALA A 52 16.71 -8.63 -15.47
N ALA A 53 15.61 -8.43 -14.72
CA ALA A 53 15.42 -7.34 -13.78
C ALA A 53 14.59 -7.84 -12.58
N ILE A 54 14.71 -7.19 -11.43
CA ILE A 54 14.12 -7.63 -10.16
C ILE A 54 13.35 -6.47 -9.53
N THR A 55 12.21 -6.78 -8.92
CA THR A 55 11.40 -5.84 -8.14
C THR A 55 10.97 -6.45 -6.81
N THR A 56 10.46 -5.63 -5.89
CA THR A 56 9.80 -6.08 -4.68
C THR A 56 8.38 -5.53 -4.61
N GLU A 57 7.45 -6.36 -4.17
CA GLU A 57 6.07 -6.00 -3.88
C GLU A 57 5.76 -6.07 -2.38
N PHE A 58 6.77 -6.40 -1.56
CA PHE A 58 6.69 -6.44 -0.12
C PHE A 58 7.70 -5.44 0.47
N GLU A 59 7.21 -4.43 1.18
CA GLU A 59 8.02 -3.33 1.71
C GLU A 59 9.05 -3.74 2.76
N ASN A 60 8.84 -4.89 3.42
CA ASN A 60 9.74 -5.38 4.47
C ASN A 60 10.76 -6.42 3.96
N VAL A 61 10.94 -6.57 2.64
CA VAL A 61 12.11 -7.31 2.13
C VAL A 61 13.37 -6.58 2.61
N PRO A 62 14.31 -7.25 3.31
CA PRO A 62 15.47 -6.58 3.88
C PRO A 62 16.29 -5.85 2.81
N ALA A 63 16.55 -4.56 2.98
CA ALA A 63 17.33 -3.76 2.04
C ALA A 63 18.73 -4.36 1.72
N PRO A 64 19.43 -5.01 2.66
CA PRO A 64 20.67 -5.74 2.34
C PRO A 64 20.48 -6.82 1.27
N ALA A 65 19.38 -7.57 1.25
CA ALA A 65 19.10 -8.56 0.21
C ALA A 65 18.94 -7.90 -1.17
N LEU A 66 18.27 -6.76 -1.24
CA LEU A 66 18.16 -5.98 -2.48
C LEU A 66 19.52 -5.44 -2.95
N ARG A 67 20.42 -5.07 -2.02
CA ARG A 67 21.79 -4.65 -2.36
C ARG A 67 22.60 -5.81 -2.94
N GLU A 68 22.48 -7.03 -2.41
CA GLU A 68 23.13 -8.21 -2.97
C GLU A 68 22.61 -8.52 -4.37
N LEU A 69 21.31 -8.48 -4.59
CA LEU A 69 20.70 -8.66 -5.90
C LEU A 69 21.16 -7.58 -6.90
N ALA A 70 21.30 -6.33 -6.46
CA ALA A 70 21.72 -5.21 -7.30
C ALA A 70 23.15 -5.33 -7.83
N LYS A 71 24.00 -6.14 -7.20
CA LYS A 71 25.33 -6.48 -7.73
C LYS A 71 25.26 -7.39 -8.96
N LEU A 72 24.16 -8.08 -9.16
CA LEU A 72 23.97 -9.11 -10.17
C LEU A 72 23.00 -8.71 -11.28
N ARG A 73 21.95 -7.97 -10.94
CA ARG A 73 20.86 -7.56 -11.85
C ARG A 73 20.32 -6.17 -11.49
N PRO A 74 19.72 -5.43 -12.43
CA PRO A 74 18.95 -4.24 -12.12
C PRO A 74 17.85 -4.56 -11.09
N VAL A 75 17.77 -3.77 -10.02
CA VAL A 75 16.75 -3.88 -8.96
C VAL A 75 15.99 -2.56 -8.87
N SER A 76 14.67 -2.62 -8.97
CA SER A 76 13.78 -1.45 -8.91
C SER A 76 12.58 -1.76 -8.01
N PRO A 77 12.38 -1.01 -6.91
CA PRO A 77 13.15 0.14 -6.44
C PRO A 77 14.54 -0.23 -5.91
N GLY A 78 15.44 0.75 -5.90
CA GLY A 78 16.76 0.61 -5.33
C GLY A 78 16.73 0.37 -3.81
N ALA A 79 17.71 -0.38 -3.30
CA ALA A 79 17.76 -0.79 -1.90
C ALA A 79 17.80 0.40 -0.91
N ASP A 80 18.42 1.52 -1.28
CA ASP A 80 18.52 2.69 -0.40
C ASP A 80 17.16 3.41 -0.28
N ALA A 81 16.38 3.50 -1.34
CA ALA A 81 15.02 4.02 -1.29
C ALA A 81 14.11 3.13 -0.41
N VAL A 82 14.25 1.81 -0.53
CA VAL A 82 13.52 0.86 0.33
C VAL A 82 13.96 0.99 1.79
N ALA A 83 15.28 1.15 2.06
CA ALA A 83 15.80 1.33 3.42
C ALA A 83 15.25 2.60 4.09
N ILE A 84 15.11 3.70 3.35
CA ILE A 84 14.49 4.94 3.84
C ILE A 84 13.02 4.70 4.19
N ALA A 85 12.25 4.06 3.32
CA ALA A 85 10.84 3.78 3.56
C ALA A 85 10.61 2.76 4.71
N GLN A 86 11.58 1.90 5.01
CA GLN A 86 11.53 0.95 6.12
C GLN A 86 11.80 1.57 7.50
N ASP A 87 12.21 2.84 7.56
CA ASP A 87 12.61 3.51 8.80
C ASP A 87 11.95 4.89 8.89
N ARG A 88 10.97 5.03 9.80
CA ARG A 88 10.18 6.27 9.95
C ARG A 88 11.04 7.51 10.26
N ALA A 89 12.15 7.35 10.98
CA ALA A 89 13.05 8.46 11.25
C ALA A 89 13.78 8.92 9.99
N ALA A 90 14.29 7.96 9.19
CA ALA A 90 14.93 8.24 7.91
C ALA A 90 13.92 8.81 6.89
N GLU A 91 12.71 8.26 6.85
CA GLU A 91 11.62 8.74 6.01
C GLU A 91 11.25 10.19 6.31
N LYS A 92 11.04 10.54 7.58
CA LYS A 92 10.76 11.93 8.00
C LYS A 92 11.90 12.89 7.69
N ALA A 93 13.15 12.49 7.94
CA ALA A 93 14.32 13.26 7.55
C ALA A 93 14.39 13.49 6.02
N HIS A 94 14.01 12.49 5.25
CA HIS A 94 13.92 12.61 3.80
C HIS A 94 12.85 13.62 3.36
N PHE A 95 11.66 13.62 3.96
CA PHE A 95 10.62 14.63 3.66
C PHE A 95 11.09 16.04 3.94
N VAL A 96 11.76 16.25 5.08
CA VAL A 96 12.37 17.56 5.42
C VAL A 96 13.39 17.97 4.37
N LYS A 97 14.27 17.05 3.94
CA LYS A 97 15.25 17.29 2.86
C LYS A 97 14.59 17.67 1.54
N CYS A 98 13.44 17.08 1.21
CA CYS A 98 12.65 17.41 0.02
C CYS A 98 11.90 18.74 0.13
N GLY A 99 11.90 19.40 1.29
CA GLY A 99 11.07 20.58 1.56
C GLY A 99 9.58 20.29 1.61
N VAL A 100 9.18 19.04 1.85
CA VAL A 100 7.78 18.62 1.95
C VAL A 100 7.37 18.60 3.42
N PRO A 101 6.33 19.38 3.81
CA PRO A 101 5.88 19.41 5.20
C PRO A 101 5.38 18.04 5.67
N CYS A 102 5.78 17.61 6.86
CA CYS A 102 5.24 16.45 7.57
C CYS A 102 4.82 16.84 9.00
N ALA A 103 4.13 15.95 9.71
CA ALA A 103 3.80 16.19 11.12
C ALA A 103 5.06 16.51 11.93
N PRO A 104 5.03 17.49 12.84
CA PRO A 104 6.12 17.71 13.81
C PRO A 104 6.42 16.41 14.56
N TYR A 105 7.69 16.07 14.72
CA TYR A 105 8.09 14.78 15.27
C TYR A 105 9.37 14.85 16.09
N ALA A 106 9.57 13.84 16.93
CA ALA A 106 10.83 13.57 17.63
C ALA A 106 11.22 12.12 17.45
N VAL A 107 12.51 11.88 17.22
CA VAL A 107 13.08 10.53 17.21
C VAL A 107 13.48 10.15 18.64
N ILE A 108 13.11 8.95 19.06
CA ILE A 108 13.33 8.43 20.42
C ILE A 108 14.02 7.08 20.32
N GLU A 109 15.33 7.07 20.49
CA GLU A 109 16.15 5.85 20.50
C GLU A 109 16.66 5.51 21.90
N THR A 110 16.69 6.53 22.79
CA THR A 110 17.21 6.40 24.16
C THR A 110 16.25 7.05 25.16
N ALA A 111 16.44 6.73 26.44
CA ALA A 111 15.68 7.35 27.54
C ALA A 111 15.92 8.86 27.62
N ASP A 112 17.12 9.34 27.29
CA ASP A 112 17.44 10.77 27.29
C ASP A 112 16.67 11.50 26.20
N GLN A 113 16.59 10.93 24.99
CA GLN A 113 15.78 11.48 23.89
C GLN A 113 14.29 11.48 24.22
N LEU A 114 13.81 10.46 24.96
CA LEU A 114 12.43 10.43 25.46
C LEU A 114 12.17 11.62 26.40
N ALA A 115 13.10 11.92 27.32
CA ALA A 115 13.00 13.08 28.22
C ALA A 115 13.01 14.41 27.45
N VAL A 116 13.78 14.50 26.36
CA VAL A 116 13.80 15.69 25.48
C VAL A 116 12.46 15.82 24.74
N ALA A 117 11.93 14.73 24.20
CA ALA A 117 10.66 14.71 23.46
C ALA A 117 9.46 15.20 24.31
N LEU A 118 9.47 14.95 25.62
CA LEU A 118 8.45 15.45 26.55
C LEU A 118 8.32 16.98 26.57
N ASN A 119 9.40 17.70 26.23
CA ASN A 119 9.46 19.17 26.25
C ASN A 119 9.20 19.80 24.86
N GLN A 120 8.95 19.02 23.80
CA GLN A 120 8.84 19.53 22.41
C GLN A 120 7.41 19.88 21.98
N ASN A 121 6.45 19.93 22.91
CA ASN A 121 5.04 20.24 22.60
C ASN A 121 4.42 19.34 21.50
N LEU A 122 4.75 18.03 21.51
CA LEU A 122 4.25 17.03 20.57
C LEU A 122 3.02 16.28 21.10
N LEU A 123 2.56 16.59 22.31
CA LEU A 123 1.38 15.98 22.90
C LEU A 123 0.14 16.88 22.69
N PRO A 124 -1.05 16.30 22.43
CA PRO A 124 -1.27 14.88 22.16
C PRO A 124 -0.56 14.40 20.88
N GLY A 125 -0.04 13.16 20.90
CA GLY A 125 0.75 12.61 19.83
C GLY A 125 0.49 11.13 19.57
N ILE A 126 1.19 10.58 18.59
CA ILE A 126 1.18 9.16 18.26
C ILE A 126 2.64 8.67 18.34
N LEU A 127 2.92 7.75 19.25
CA LEU A 127 4.21 7.08 19.33
C LEU A 127 4.18 5.87 18.40
N LYS A 128 5.10 5.80 17.44
CA LYS A 128 5.21 4.73 16.45
C LYS A 128 6.58 4.08 16.54
N THR A 129 6.65 2.74 16.44
CA THR A 129 7.95 2.08 16.25
C THR A 129 8.60 2.57 14.97
N ALA A 130 9.92 2.81 15.00
CA ALA A 130 10.65 3.30 13.83
C ALA A 130 10.61 2.31 12.65
N ARG A 131 10.53 1.02 12.93
CA ARG A 131 10.52 -0.06 11.95
C ARG A 131 9.40 -1.05 12.20
N MET A 132 9.02 -1.83 11.17
CA MET A 132 8.07 -2.97 11.23
C MET A 132 6.64 -2.61 11.65
N GLY A 133 6.28 -1.32 11.67
CA GLY A 133 4.91 -0.87 11.87
C GLY A 133 4.13 -0.84 10.56
N TYR A 134 2.90 -1.40 10.54
CA TYR A 134 2.00 -1.39 9.37
C TYR A 134 0.54 -1.53 9.80
N ASP A 135 -0.39 -1.05 9.00
CA ASP A 135 -1.84 -1.18 9.23
C ASP A 135 -2.25 -0.89 10.69
N GLY A 136 -1.72 0.20 11.28
CA GLY A 136 -2.00 0.62 12.66
C GLY A 136 -1.27 -0.17 13.76
N LYS A 137 -0.47 -1.17 13.42
CA LYS A 137 0.35 -1.92 14.39
C LYS A 137 1.62 -1.17 14.74
N GLY A 138 2.10 -1.38 15.97
CA GLY A 138 3.31 -0.71 16.45
C GLY A 138 3.12 0.78 16.70
N GLN A 139 1.89 1.24 16.98
CA GLN A 139 1.61 2.62 17.34
C GLN A 139 0.67 2.75 18.54
N VAL A 140 0.88 3.79 19.34
CA VAL A 140 0.08 4.11 20.53
C VAL A 140 -0.21 5.61 20.54
N ARG A 141 -1.48 5.98 20.73
CA ARG A 141 -1.88 7.37 20.95
C ARG A 141 -1.55 7.77 22.38
N VAL A 142 -0.92 8.92 22.56
CA VAL A 142 -0.46 9.42 23.86
C VAL A 142 -0.93 10.87 24.05
N ARG A 143 -1.47 11.18 25.23
CA ARG A 143 -2.09 12.48 25.51
C ARG A 143 -1.26 13.30 26.50
N ASN A 144 -0.48 12.64 27.32
CA ASN A 144 0.29 13.25 28.40
C ASN A 144 1.64 12.55 28.59
N PRO A 145 2.57 13.13 29.36
CA PRO A 145 3.90 12.57 29.62
C PRO A 145 3.88 11.14 30.16
N GLN A 146 2.95 10.83 31.08
CA GLN A 146 2.90 9.48 31.67
C GLN A 146 2.50 8.43 30.64
N GLU A 147 1.47 8.71 29.81
CA GLU A 147 1.07 7.83 28.71
C GLU A 147 2.20 7.60 27.71
N LEU A 148 3.05 8.61 27.44
CA LEU A 148 4.21 8.47 26.55
C LEU A 148 5.25 7.50 27.13
N LEU A 149 5.55 7.61 28.43
CA LEU A 149 6.48 6.72 29.13
C LEU A 149 5.97 5.26 29.11
N ASP A 150 4.68 5.08 29.37
CA ASP A 150 4.05 3.75 29.40
C ASP A 150 3.97 3.15 27.98
N ALA A 151 3.62 3.94 26.97
CA ALA A 151 3.61 3.54 25.58
C ALA A 151 5.00 3.11 25.07
N PHE A 152 6.05 3.85 25.43
CA PHE A 152 7.42 3.49 25.06
C PHE A 152 7.82 2.12 25.63
N LYS A 153 7.47 1.85 26.90
CA LYS A 153 7.68 0.54 27.53
C LYS A 153 6.82 -0.55 26.83
N GLN A 154 5.55 -0.24 26.58
CA GLN A 154 4.63 -1.15 25.89
C GLN A 154 5.13 -1.58 24.51
N LEU A 155 5.76 -0.67 23.76
CA LEU A 155 6.38 -0.94 22.49
C LEU A 155 7.75 -1.63 22.59
N GLY A 156 8.18 -2.03 23.80
CA GLY A 156 9.41 -2.77 24.05
C GLY A 156 10.66 -1.91 24.14
N SER A 157 10.51 -0.60 24.35
CA SER A 157 11.63 0.35 24.44
C SER A 157 12.58 0.29 23.22
N VAL A 158 12.01 0.02 22.05
CA VAL A 158 12.73 0.04 20.77
C VAL A 158 12.76 1.46 20.20
N PRO A 159 13.61 1.76 19.20
CA PRO A 159 13.56 3.03 18.49
C PRO A 159 12.16 3.38 18.00
N CYS A 160 11.70 4.59 18.32
CA CYS A 160 10.37 5.11 18.02
C CYS A 160 10.43 6.50 17.41
N VAL A 161 9.34 6.91 16.78
CA VAL A 161 9.08 8.29 16.38
C VAL A 161 7.79 8.75 17.07
N LEU A 162 7.86 9.84 17.83
CA LEU A 162 6.70 10.53 18.37
C LEU A 162 6.26 11.58 17.36
N GLU A 163 5.07 11.45 16.81
CA GLU A 163 4.48 12.43 15.91
C GLU A 163 3.35 13.19 16.62
N LYS A 164 3.30 14.52 16.43
CA LYS A 164 2.18 15.33 16.92
C LYS A 164 0.89 14.90 16.23
N MET A 165 -0.17 14.71 17.00
CA MET A 165 -1.50 14.46 16.48
C MET A 165 -2.05 15.72 15.81
N LEU A 166 -2.42 15.62 14.53
CA LEU A 166 -2.89 16.74 13.73
C LEU A 166 -4.42 16.67 13.55
N PRO A 167 -5.11 17.83 13.39
CA PRO A 167 -6.55 17.88 13.12
C PRO A 167 -6.80 17.50 11.64
N LEU A 168 -7.06 16.21 11.40
CA LEU A 168 -7.24 15.67 10.06
C LEU A 168 -8.62 15.98 9.51
N LYS A 169 -8.66 16.49 8.26
CA LYS A 169 -9.87 16.70 7.46
C LYS A 169 -10.08 15.58 6.45
N ALA A 170 -9.03 15.17 5.75
CA ALA A 170 -9.09 14.14 4.71
C ALA A 170 -7.72 13.48 4.50
N GLU A 171 -7.74 12.30 3.89
CA GLU A 171 -6.55 11.53 3.52
C GLU A 171 -6.51 11.32 2.01
N TYR A 172 -5.35 11.60 1.40
CA TYR A 172 -5.13 11.41 -0.02
C TYR A 172 -3.85 10.63 -0.27
N SER A 173 -3.76 10.01 -1.44
CA SER A 173 -2.51 9.46 -1.93
C SER A 173 -2.25 9.86 -3.37
N VAL A 174 -0.97 9.91 -3.73
CA VAL A 174 -0.50 10.09 -5.10
C VAL A 174 0.42 8.92 -5.41
N ILE A 175 0.11 8.21 -6.48
CA ILE A 175 0.97 7.15 -7.00
C ILE A 175 1.74 7.71 -8.18
N VAL A 176 3.05 7.83 -8.01
CA VAL A 176 3.99 8.29 -9.03
C VAL A 176 4.81 7.11 -9.54
N ALA A 177 5.07 7.05 -10.84
CA ALA A 177 6.00 6.12 -11.46
C ALA A 177 7.14 6.92 -12.07
N ARG A 178 8.39 6.50 -11.81
CA ARG A 178 9.60 7.12 -12.36
C ARG A 178 10.44 6.08 -13.07
N GLY A 179 10.77 6.37 -14.33
CA GLY A 179 11.62 5.52 -15.19
C GLY A 179 13.13 5.75 -14.98
N HIS A 180 13.93 4.92 -15.61
CA HIS A 180 15.40 5.04 -15.61
C HIS A 180 15.90 6.34 -16.28
N ASP A 181 15.15 6.87 -17.22
CA ASP A 181 15.41 8.15 -17.91
C ASP A 181 15.03 9.38 -17.09
N GLY A 182 14.47 9.17 -15.89
CA GLY A 182 13.97 10.22 -15.02
C GLY A 182 12.57 10.73 -15.37
N ALA A 183 11.95 10.25 -16.44
CA ALA A 183 10.57 10.56 -16.77
C ALA A 183 9.62 10.13 -15.64
N MET A 184 8.65 10.99 -15.30
CA MET A 184 7.69 10.74 -14.23
C MET A 184 6.27 10.93 -14.72
N VAL A 185 5.43 9.94 -14.43
CA VAL A 185 3.98 9.96 -14.60
C VAL A 185 3.29 9.67 -13.28
N HIS A 186 2.02 9.95 -13.16
CA HIS A 186 1.26 9.67 -11.93
C HIS A 186 -0.16 9.20 -12.25
N LEU A 187 -0.74 8.42 -11.37
CA LEU A 187 -2.18 8.15 -11.40
C LEU A 187 -2.97 9.39 -10.90
N PRO A 188 -4.24 9.54 -11.25
CA PRO A 188 -5.13 10.52 -10.63
C PRO A 188 -5.08 10.42 -9.12
N ILE A 189 -5.19 11.55 -8.41
CA ILE A 189 -5.17 11.58 -6.94
C ILE A 189 -6.28 10.73 -6.36
N GLN A 190 -5.97 9.98 -5.29
CA GLN A 190 -6.90 9.08 -4.62
C GLN A 190 -7.33 9.69 -3.28
N HIS A 191 -8.64 9.82 -3.05
CA HIS A 191 -9.22 10.12 -1.75
C HIS A 191 -9.42 8.81 -0.99
N ASN A 192 -8.86 8.71 0.20
CA ASN A 192 -8.81 7.48 0.98
C ASN A 192 -9.62 7.61 2.27
N VAL A 193 -10.34 6.55 2.62
CA VAL A 193 -11.03 6.41 3.91
C VAL A 193 -10.43 5.23 4.65
N HIS A 194 -9.77 5.51 5.77
CA HIS A 194 -9.26 4.47 6.67
C HIS A 194 -10.25 4.21 7.81
N ARG A 195 -10.30 2.95 8.25
CA ARG A 195 -11.02 2.49 9.44
C ARG A 195 -10.08 1.64 10.25
N ASP A 196 -9.94 1.95 11.53
CA ASP A 196 -9.01 1.26 12.45
C ASP A 196 -7.57 1.16 11.91
N GLY A 197 -7.12 2.19 11.16
CA GLY A 197 -5.79 2.24 10.55
C GLY A 197 -5.62 1.40 9.27
N ILE A 198 -6.71 0.80 8.76
CA ILE A 198 -6.69 0.01 7.51
C ILE A 198 -7.47 0.75 6.43
N LEU A 199 -6.90 0.90 5.24
CA LEU A 199 -7.59 1.46 4.09
C LEU A 199 -8.86 0.65 3.79
N ALA A 200 -10.02 1.29 3.88
CA ALA A 200 -11.33 0.69 3.63
C ALA A 200 -11.88 1.02 2.25
N VAL A 201 -11.78 2.29 1.85
CA VAL A 201 -12.33 2.80 0.59
C VAL A 201 -11.35 3.74 -0.09
N THR A 202 -11.24 3.66 -1.39
CA THR A 202 -10.58 4.66 -2.23
C THR A 202 -11.57 5.20 -3.26
N GLN A 203 -11.63 6.51 -3.40
CA GLN A 203 -12.50 7.23 -4.32
C GLN A 203 -11.65 8.01 -5.32
N VAL A 204 -11.96 7.87 -6.61
CA VAL A 204 -11.17 8.50 -7.67
C VAL A 204 -12.06 8.97 -8.81
N TRP A 205 -12.16 10.28 -8.97
CA TRP A 205 -12.79 10.95 -10.11
C TRP A 205 -12.30 12.39 -10.21
N ARG A 206 -12.51 13.01 -11.34
CA ARG A 206 -12.14 14.41 -11.54
C ARG A 206 -12.89 15.30 -10.55
N GLY A 207 -12.16 16.06 -9.74
CA GLY A 207 -12.74 16.94 -8.71
C GLY A 207 -12.95 16.26 -7.35
N VAL A 208 -12.46 15.05 -7.13
CA VAL A 208 -12.45 14.40 -5.80
C VAL A 208 -11.61 15.17 -4.78
N CYS A 209 -10.67 15.98 -5.27
CA CYS A 209 -9.81 16.87 -4.50
C CYS A 209 -9.86 18.28 -5.08
N ASP A 210 -9.62 19.29 -4.24
CA ASP A 210 -9.39 20.65 -4.71
C ASP A 210 -8.18 20.70 -5.67
N SER A 211 -8.28 21.47 -6.76
CA SER A 211 -7.28 21.47 -7.82
C SER A 211 -5.92 22.04 -7.38
N ALA A 212 -5.89 22.93 -6.40
CA ALA A 212 -4.65 23.48 -5.87
C ALA A 212 -3.96 22.45 -4.96
N LEU A 213 -4.72 21.77 -4.11
CA LEU A 213 -4.23 20.66 -3.27
C LEU A 213 -3.73 19.50 -4.14
N GLU A 214 -4.47 19.14 -5.19
CA GLU A 214 -4.04 18.09 -6.13
C GLU A 214 -2.69 18.40 -6.75
N LYS A 215 -2.49 19.61 -7.27
CA LYS A 215 -1.22 20.05 -7.84
C LYS A 215 -0.09 20.03 -6.82
N GLN A 216 -0.36 20.49 -5.60
CA GLN A 216 0.60 20.48 -4.50
C GLN A 216 1.02 19.07 -4.13
N ALA A 217 0.06 18.14 -3.98
CA ALA A 217 0.33 16.74 -3.66
C ALA A 217 1.15 16.04 -4.74
N ILE A 218 0.79 16.25 -6.03
CA ILE A 218 1.54 15.69 -7.17
C ILE A 218 2.96 16.24 -7.20
N SER A 219 3.15 17.55 -6.99
CA SER A 219 4.47 18.18 -6.97
C SER A 219 5.32 17.62 -5.83
N ALA A 220 4.76 17.49 -4.63
CA ALA A 220 5.44 16.91 -3.47
C ALA A 220 5.84 15.45 -3.71
N ALA A 221 4.94 14.63 -4.26
CA ALA A 221 5.22 13.23 -4.57
C ALA A 221 6.34 13.08 -5.61
N LYS A 222 6.35 13.93 -6.65
CA LYS A 222 7.42 13.94 -7.64
C LYS A 222 8.76 14.39 -7.04
N SER A 223 8.77 15.41 -6.16
CA SER A 223 9.98 15.86 -5.46
C SER A 223 10.58 14.75 -4.61
N ILE A 224 9.74 14.03 -3.84
CA ILE A 224 10.17 12.88 -3.03
C ILE A 224 10.75 11.76 -3.92
N ALA A 225 10.07 11.39 -5.00
CA ALA A 225 10.55 10.35 -5.92
C ALA A 225 11.86 10.74 -6.62
N GLN A 226 12.01 12.02 -6.97
CA GLN A 226 13.23 12.55 -7.58
C GLN A 226 14.41 12.52 -6.63
N GLU A 227 14.24 12.99 -5.40
CA GLU A 227 15.30 13.05 -4.39
C GLU A 227 15.75 11.65 -3.93
N LEU A 228 14.82 10.67 -3.92
CA LEU A 228 15.12 9.25 -3.72
C LEU A 228 15.84 8.62 -4.93
N GLN A 229 15.94 9.32 -6.07
CA GLN A 229 16.33 8.72 -7.35
C GLN A 229 15.53 7.43 -7.64
N TYR A 230 14.28 7.45 -7.26
CA TYR A 230 13.40 6.28 -7.27
C TYR A 230 13.20 5.77 -8.70
N ILE A 231 13.22 4.45 -8.88
CA ILE A 231 12.83 3.80 -10.13
C ILE A 231 11.75 2.79 -9.79
N GLY A 232 10.57 2.94 -10.40
CA GLY A 232 9.40 2.13 -10.08
C GLY A 232 8.20 2.96 -9.70
N VAL A 233 7.21 2.31 -9.12
CA VAL A 233 5.99 2.91 -8.58
C VAL A 233 6.17 3.20 -7.09
N LEU A 234 5.96 4.45 -6.71
CA LEU A 234 5.99 4.96 -5.35
C LEU A 234 4.61 5.52 -5.00
N CYS A 235 4.04 5.10 -3.89
CA CYS A 235 2.89 5.77 -3.29
C CYS A 235 3.36 6.76 -2.23
N VAL A 236 2.79 7.96 -2.26
CA VAL A 236 2.97 8.97 -1.21
C VAL A 236 1.61 9.26 -0.60
N GLU A 237 1.48 9.08 0.70
CA GLU A 237 0.25 9.33 1.45
C GLU A 237 0.30 10.69 2.12
N PHE A 238 -0.80 11.42 2.04
CA PHE A 238 -0.94 12.79 2.53
C PHE A 238 -2.14 12.92 3.45
N PHE A 239 -1.98 13.74 4.47
CA PHE A 239 -3.08 14.30 5.26
C PHE A 239 -3.37 15.72 4.80
N VAL A 240 -4.66 16.04 4.67
CA VAL A 240 -5.16 17.41 4.57
C VAL A 240 -5.74 17.78 5.93
N LEU A 241 -5.25 18.86 6.49
CA LEU A 241 -5.68 19.36 7.80
C LEU A 241 -6.95 20.21 7.67
N GLU A 242 -7.61 20.51 8.80
CA GLU A 242 -8.82 21.35 8.84
C GLU A 242 -8.62 22.75 8.24
N ASP A 243 -7.40 23.28 8.32
CA ASP A 243 -7.00 24.56 7.70
C ASP A 243 -6.61 24.43 6.20
N ASN A 244 -6.82 23.25 5.61
CA ASN A 244 -6.43 22.85 4.25
C ASN A 244 -4.91 22.75 4.02
N THR A 245 -4.08 22.73 5.06
CA THR A 245 -2.65 22.44 4.94
C THR A 245 -2.44 20.98 4.51
N LEU A 246 -1.58 20.77 3.51
CA LEU A 246 -1.17 19.45 3.06
C LEU A 246 0.12 19.03 3.79
N VAL A 247 0.14 17.87 4.41
CA VAL A 247 1.33 17.27 5.02
C VAL A 247 1.51 15.84 4.55
N VAL A 248 2.77 15.43 4.31
CA VAL A 248 3.06 14.03 3.97
C VAL A 248 2.99 13.18 5.25
N ASN A 249 2.37 12.00 5.12
CA ASN A 249 2.28 10.99 6.17
C ASN A 249 3.41 9.97 6.04
N GLU A 250 3.36 9.15 4.98
CA GLU A 250 4.31 8.07 4.73
C GLU A 250 4.45 7.77 3.23
N ILE A 251 5.45 6.97 2.88
CA ILE A 251 5.64 6.43 1.52
C ILE A 251 5.59 4.91 1.52
N ALA A 252 5.08 4.34 0.42
CA ALA A 252 5.18 2.92 0.14
C ALA A 252 6.02 2.71 -1.14
N PRO A 253 7.20 2.08 -1.03
CA PRO A 253 8.13 1.91 -2.17
C PRO A 253 7.72 0.72 -3.05
N ARG A 254 6.46 0.69 -3.49
CA ARG A 254 5.81 -0.38 -4.25
C ARG A 254 4.43 0.04 -4.75
N PRO A 255 3.81 -0.71 -5.66
CA PRO A 255 2.38 -0.58 -5.92
C PRO A 255 1.58 -0.63 -4.63
N HIS A 256 0.60 0.26 -4.50
CA HIS A 256 -0.14 0.49 -3.27
C HIS A 256 -1.62 0.11 -3.40
N ASN A 257 -2.25 -0.21 -2.27
CA ASN A 257 -3.66 -0.62 -2.22
C ASN A 257 -4.59 0.45 -2.81
N SER A 258 -4.34 1.74 -2.52
CA SER A 258 -5.14 2.85 -3.08
C SER A 258 -5.05 2.97 -4.61
N GLY A 259 -4.06 2.35 -5.25
CA GLY A 259 -3.90 2.33 -6.72
C GLY A 259 -4.52 1.11 -7.41
N HIS A 260 -5.14 0.19 -6.67
CA HIS A 260 -5.67 -1.03 -7.29
C HIS A 260 -6.83 -0.77 -8.26
N TYR A 261 -7.60 0.31 -8.06
CA TYR A 261 -8.65 0.76 -8.97
C TYR A 261 -8.14 0.98 -10.41
N SER A 262 -6.84 1.24 -10.56
CA SER A 262 -6.24 1.49 -11.88
C SER A 262 -6.27 0.29 -12.83
N LEU A 263 -6.52 -0.92 -12.31
CA LEU A 263 -6.74 -2.12 -13.13
C LEU A 263 -7.99 -2.00 -14.01
N ASP A 264 -9.03 -1.33 -13.49
CA ASP A 264 -10.36 -1.33 -14.10
C ASP A 264 -10.83 0.06 -14.53
N ALA A 265 -10.13 1.13 -14.12
CA ALA A 265 -10.55 2.50 -14.38
C ALA A 265 -9.51 3.36 -15.12
N CYS A 266 -8.33 2.81 -15.42
CA CYS A 266 -7.26 3.49 -16.16
C CYS A 266 -6.80 2.67 -17.36
N ASP A 267 -6.26 3.35 -18.38
CA ASP A 267 -5.68 2.71 -19.56
C ASP A 267 -4.32 2.05 -19.27
N VAL A 268 -3.65 2.46 -18.19
CA VAL A 268 -2.41 1.84 -17.69
C VAL A 268 -2.51 1.69 -16.17
N SER A 269 -2.35 0.48 -15.67
CA SER A 269 -2.41 0.19 -14.23
C SER A 269 -1.07 0.50 -13.53
N GLN A 270 -1.10 0.68 -12.20
CA GLN A 270 0.12 0.82 -11.40
C GLN A 270 1.07 -0.38 -11.54
N PHE A 271 0.54 -1.58 -11.78
CA PHE A 271 1.34 -2.80 -11.93
C PHE A 271 2.06 -2.83 -13.27
N GLU A 272 1.41 -2.36 -14.32
CA GLU A 272 2.03 -2.18 -15.63
C GLU A 272 3.08 -1.06 -15.59
N LEU A 273 2.79 0.06 -14.90
CA LEU A 273 3.78 1.11 -14.68
C LEU A 273 5.03 0.59 -13.95
N GLN A 274 4.85 -0.24 -12.90
CA GLN A 274 5.97 -0.88 -12.21
C GLN A 274 6.81 -1.74 -13.15
N LEU A 275 6.15 -2.54 -13.98
CA LEU A 275 6.83 -3.35 -15.00
C LEU A 275 7.60 -2.48 -16.00
N ARG A 276 6.94 -1.45 -16.53
CA ARG A 276 7.58 -0.52 -17.48
C ARG A 276 8.81 0.16 -16.89
N CYS A 277 8.73 0.60 -15.63
CA CYS A 277 9.87 1.19 -14.93
C CYS A 277 11.04 0.20 -14.83
N MET A 278 10.80 -1.02 -14.31
CA MET A 278 11.88 -1.98 -14.11
C MET A 278 12.46 -2.55 -15.41
N ALA A 279 11.66 -2.63 -16.46
CA ALA A 279 12.08 -3.13 -17.78
C ALA A 279 12.68 -2.04 -18.68
N GLY A 280 12.75 -0.79 -18.22
CA GLY A 280 13.24 0.34 -19.03
C GLY A 280 12.33 0.70 -20.20
N LEU A 281 11.03 0.41 -20.10
CA LEU A 281 10.04 0.75 -21.13
C LEU A 281 9.54 2.19 -20.96
N PRO A 282 9.09 2.85 -22.05
CA PRO A 282 8.56 4.20 -21.99
C PRO A 282 7.34 4.31 -21.06
N LEU A 283 7.30 5.39 -20.28
CA LEU A 283 6.15 5.75 -19.45
C LEU A 283 5.23 6.69 -20.22
N THR A 284 3.93 6.43 -20.14
CA THR A 284 2.89 7.32 -20.63
C THR A 284 2.01 7.74 -19.47
N GLN A 285 1.56 9.02 -19.46
CA GLN A 285 0.66 9.52 -18.43
C GLN A 285 -0.63 8.70 -18.44
N PRO A 286 -0.95 7.95 -17.35
CA PRO A 286 -2.18 7.19 -17.28
C PRO A 286 -3.41 8.07 -17.41
N ARG A 287 -4.38 7.64 -18.18
CA ARG A 287 -5.66 8.30 -18.34
C ARG A 287 -6.75 7.49 -17.66
N GLN A 288 -7.42 8.11 -16.70
CA GLN A 288 -8.63 7.55 -16.13
C GLN A 288 -9.78 7.67 -17.13
N HIS A 289 -10.45 6.55 -17.42
CA HIS A 289 -11.58 6.53 -18.34
C HIS A 289 -12.95 6.55 -17.64
N SER A 290 -13.01 6.22 -16.35
CA SER A 290 -14.24 6.17 -15.56
C SER A 290 -14.02 6.60 -14.12
N PRO A 291 -14.96 7.34 -13.50
CA PRO A 291 -15.02 7.46 -12.04
C PRO A 291 -14.98 6.09 -11.38
N ALA A 292 -14.23 5.96 -10.29
CA ALA A 292 -14.06 4.68 -9.61
C ALA A 292 -14.15 4.79 -8.09
N VAL A 293 -14.72 3.75 -7.48
CA VAL A 293 -14.63 3.48 -6.04
C VAL A 293 -14.04 2.08 -5.87
N MET A 294 -13.01 1.97 -5.06
CA MET A 294 -12.45 0.68 -4.66
C MET A 294 -12.82 0.40 -3.20
N LEU A 295 -13.43 -0.74 -2.95
CA LEU A 295 -13.71 -1.27 -1.62
C LEU A 295 -12.68 -2.35 -1.29
N ASN A 296 -12.00 -2.20 -0.16
CA ASN A 296 -11.07 -3.21 0.32
C ASN A 296 -11.84 -4.36 0.97
N LEU A 297 -11.53 -5.59 0.60
CA LEU A 297 -12.19 -6.79 1.10
C LEU A 297 -11.30 -7.42 2.18
N LEU A 298 -11.67 -7.19 3.44
CA LEU A 298 -10.96 -7.73 4.60
C LEU A 298 -11.47 -9.12 4.95
N GLY A 299 -10.64 -9.91 5.63
CA GLY A 299 -10.99 -11.27 6.05
C GLY A 299 -12.22 -11.35 6.97
N ASP A 300 -12.58 -10.25 7.60
CA ASP A 300 -13.77 -10.07 8.43
C ASP A 300 -15.05 -10.51 7.70
N ILE A 301 -15.18 -10.15 6.41
CA ILE A 301 -16.34 -10.48 5.57
C ILE A 301 -16.55 -12.00 5.46
N TRP A 302 -15.48 -12.78 5.52
CA TRP A 302 -15.56 -14.25 5.50
C TRP A 302 -15.83 -14.82 6.89
N LEU A 303 -15.23 -14.22 7.94
CA LEU A 303 -15.36 -14.69 9.32
C LEU A 303 -16.78 -14.50 9.87
N GLU A 304 -17.42 -13.38 9.57
CA GLU A 304 -18.79 -13.09 9.98
C GLU A 304 -19.81 -14.11 9.43
N LYS A 305 -19.52 -14.73 8.28
CA LYS A 305 -20.41 -15.73 7.65
C LYS A 305 -20.13 -17.17 8.07
N LEU A 306 -18.92 -17.44 8.56
CA LEU A 306 -18.52 -18.79 8.98
C LEU A 306 -18.99 -19.15 10.41
N GLY A 307 -19.54 -18.19 11.18
CA GLY A 307 -19.82 -18.39 12.62
C GLY A 307 -18.52 -18.70 13.38
N SER A 308 -18.65 -19.39 14.51
CA SER A 308 -17.50 -19.70 15.39
C SER A 308 -16.58 -20.85 14.92
N GLU A 309 -16.72 -21.35 13.68
CA GLU A 309 -15.87 -22.44 13.17
C GLU A 309 -14.80 -21.92 12.20
N PRO A 310 -13.53 -21.79 12.65
CA PRO A 310 -12.46 -21.16 11.85
C PRO A 310 -11.86 -22.04 10.74
N ASN A 311 -12.31 -23.29 10.54
CA ASN A 311 -11.56 -24.30 9.78
C ASN A 311 -12.11 -24.69 8.40
N LEU A 312 -13.04 -23.93 7.80
CA LEU A 312 -13.70 -24.35 6.55
C LEU A 312 -13.35 -23.50 5.30
N PHE A 313 -12.28 -22.72 5.32
CA PHE A 313 -11.76 -22.11 4.09
C PHE A 313 -10.83 -23.10 3.37
N VAL A 314 -11.39 -23.93 2.49
CA VAL A 314 -10.61 -24.81 1.60
C VAL A 314 -10.36 -24.08 0.28
N PRO A 315 -9.14 -23.60 0.01
CA PRO A 315 -8.82 -22.80 -1.20
C PRO A 315 -9.03 -23.53 -2.52
N ASN A 316 -9.13 -24.85 -2.50
CA ASN A 316 -9.16 -25.70 -3.70
C ASN A 316 -10.58 -26.04 -4.21
N LYS A 317 -11.64 -25.46 -3.63
CA LYS A 317 -13.02 -25.72 -4.08
C LYS A 317 -13.71 -24.53 -4.76
N LEU A 318 -12.95 -23.67 -5.40
CA LEU A 318 -13.47 -22.54 -6.18
C LEU A 318 -14.14 -22.97 -7.50
N GLY A 319 -14.99 -23.95 -7.51
CA GLY A 319 -15.67 -24.31 -8.76
C GLY A 319 -16.59 -25.50 -8.73
N SER A 320 -16.67 -26.22 -7.61
CA SER A 320 -17.44 -27.48 -7.59
C SER A 320 -18.34 -27.71 -6.36
N ASP A 321 -18.46 -26.75 -5.45
CA ASP A 321 -19.37 -26.88 -4.31
C ASP A 321 -20.68 -26.11 -4.57
N PRO A 322 -21.82 -26.81 -4.75
CA PRO A 322 -23.12 -26.16 -4.92
C PRO A 322 -23.61 -25.43 -3.66
N ASN A 323 -22.93 -25.56 -2.52
CA ASN A 323 -23.23 -24.86 -1.27
C ASN A 323 -22.37 -23.60 -1.09
N PHE A 324 -22.57 -22.59 -1.94
CA PHE A 324 -22.03 -21.24 -1.79
C PHE A 324 -22.54 -20.47 -0.55
N SER A 325 -23.21 -21.12 0.39
CA SER A 325 -23.86 -20.50 1.55
C SER A 325 -22.90 -19.77 2.50
N ASN A 326 -21.63 -20.14 2.49
CA ASN A 326 -20.59 -19.60 3.39
C ASN A 326 -19.62 -18.58 2.74
N LEU A 327 -19.83 -18.25 1.47
CA LEU A 327 -19.04 -17.21 0.79
C LEU A 327 -19.76 -15.85 0.86
N PRO A 328 -19.03 -14.74 0.80
CA PRO A 328 -19.65 -13.44 0.57
C PRO A 328 -20.55 -13.47 -0.66
N ALA A 329 -21.57 -12.64 -0.69
CA ALA A 329 -22.62 -12.68 -1.73
C ALA A 329 -22.14 -12.19 -3.12
N TRP A 330 -21.09 -12.82 -3.66
CA TRP A 330 -20.45 -12.41 -4.92
C TRP A 330 -21.42 -12.38 -6.08
N ASN A 331 -22.34 -13.32 -6.18
CA ASN A 331 -23.38 -13.37 -7.21
C ASN A 331 -24.26 -12.11 -7.22
N LYS A 332 -24.58 -11.56 -6.03
CA LYS A 332 -25.37 -10.32 -5.91
C LYS A 332 -24.54 -9.09 -6.25
N VAL A 333 -23.28 -9.05 -5.78
CA VAL A 333 -22.38 -7.94 -6.05
C VAL A 333 -22.00 -7.87 -7.53
N LEU A 334 -21.65 -9.00 -8.15
CA LEU A 334 -21.28 -9.08 -9.57
C LEU A 334 -22.46 -8.87 -10.51
N ALA A 335 -23.70 -8.91 -10.02
CA ALA A 335 -24.88 -8.50 -10.78
C ALA A 335 -25.05 -6.96 -10.87
N LEU A 336 -24.32 -6.19 -10.05
CA LEU A 336 -24.30 -4.75 -10.14
C LEU A 336 -23.43 -4.30 -11.33
N PRO A 337 -23.85 -3.28 -12.08
CA PRO A 337 -23.06 -2.81 -13.21
C PRO A 337 -21.72 -2.19 -12.79
N GLY A 338 -20.71 -2.40 -13.61
CA GLY A 338 -19.39 -1.80 -13.42
C GLY A 338 -18.59 -2.36 -12.23
N THR A 339 -18.95 -3.53 -11.69
CA THR A 339 -18.22 -4.17 -10.58
C THR A 339 -17.15 -5.14 -11.09
N HIS A 340 -15.94 -5.03 -10.51
CA HIS A 340 -14.77 -5.83 -10.84
C HIS A 340 -14.19 -6.43 -9.57
N LEU A 341 -14.25 -7.75 -9.42
CA LEU A 341 -13.80 -8.45 -8.23
C LEU A 341 -12.38 -8.99 -8.40
N HIS A 342 -11.48 -8.63 -7.50
CA HIS A 342 -10.10 -9.10 -7.45
C HIS A 342 -9.80 -9.78 -6.11
N LEU A 343 -9.75 -11.10 -6.10
CA LEU A 343 -9.34 -11.89 -4.94
C LEU A 343 -7.86 -12.25 -5.04
N TYR A 344 -7.13 -12.08 -3.94
CA TYR A 344 -5.67 -12.24 -3.94
C TYR A 344 -5.21 -13.71 -3.87
N GLY A 345 -6.12 -14.66 -3.63
CA GLY A 345 -5.79 -16.09 -3.55
C GLY A 345 -5.07 -16.48 -2.25
N LYS A 346 -5.23 -15.70 -1.18
CA LYS A 346 -4.73 -16.03 0.15
C LYS A 346 -5.53 -17.19 0.75
N SER A 347 -4.83 -18.14 1.39
CA SER A 347 -5.41 -19.39 1.90
C SER A 347 -6.30 -19.23 3.13
N GLU A 348 -6.06 -18.20 3.97
CA GLU A 348 -6.77 -18.00 5.22
C GLU A 348 -7.32 -16.58 5.34
N ALA A 349 -8.60 -16.46 5.69
CA ALA A 349 -9.18 -15.22 6.13
C ALA A 349 -8.81 -14.98 7.61
N ARG A 350 -8.32 -13.79 7.92
CA ARG A 350 -8.02 -13.33 9.27
C ARG A 350 -8.55 -11.91 9.44
N LYS A 351 -8.93 -11.55 10.67
CA LYS A 351 -9.39 -10.19 10.98
C LYS A 351 -8.41 -9.14 10.47
N GLY A 352 -8.91 -8.15 9.74
CA GLY A 352 -8.12 -7.06 9.15
C GLY A 352 -7.20 -7.46 8.00
N ARG A 353 -7.11 -8.75 7.62
CA ARG A 353 -6.26 -9.19 6.50
C ARG A 353 -6.91 -8.83 5.17
N LYS A 354 -6.20 -8.06 4.35
CA LYS A 354 -6.65 -7.73 2.98
C LYS A 354 -6.69 -8.99 2.12
N MET A 355 -7.89 -9.45 1.76
CA MET A 355 -8.13 -10.69 1.00
C MET A 355 -8.40 -10.44 -0.47
N GLY A 356 -8.81 -9.21 -0.81
CA GLY A 356 -9.14 -8.78 -2.16
C GLY A 356 -9.54 -7.32 -2.19
N HIS A 357 -10.01 -6.88 -3.33
CA HIS A 357 -10.72 -5.61 -3.49
C HIS A 357 -11.84 -5.75 -4.52
N LEU A 358 -12.81 -4.87 -4.43
CA LEU A 358 -13.85 -4.69 -5.43
C LEU A 358 -13.71 -3.28 -5.99
N THR A 359 -13.43 -3.16 -7.28
CA THR A 359 -13.50 -1.88 -7.98
C THR A 359 -14.89 -1.72 -8.59
N ILE A 360 -15.47 -0.57 -8.44
CA ILE A 360 -16.72 -0.17 -9.08
C ILE A 360 -16.41 1.00 -10.00
N THR A 361 -16.88 0.95 -11.24
CA THR A 361 -16.76 2.01 -12.25
C THR A 361 -18.14 2.44 -12.73
N ALA A 362 -18.31 3.72 -13.07
CA ALA A 362 -19.55 4.24 -13.66
C ALA A 362 -19.24 5.49 -14.51
N SER A 363 -20.27 6.03 -15.15
CA SER A 363 -20.13 7.22 -16.00
C SER A 363 -19.99 8.51 -15.19
N THR A 364 -20.53 8.57 -13.96
CA THR A 364 -20.45 9.73 -13.08
C THR A 364 -20.07 9.37 -11.65
N ALA A 365 -19.58 10.35 -10.87
CA ALA A 365 -19.25 10.19 -9.47
C ALA A 365 -20.47 9.76 -8.63
N ASP A 366 -21.65 10.34 -8.88
CA ASP A 366 -22.87 9.99 -8.15
C ASP A 366 -23.30 8.54 -8.41
N GLN A 367 -23.22 8.09 -9.67
CA GLN A 367 -23.56 6.71 -10.03
C GLN A 367 -22.59 5.71 -9.40
N VAL A 368 -21.29 5.96 -9.45
CA VAL A 368 -20.31 5.06 -8.84
C VAL A 368 -20.47 5.00 -7.33
N GLY A 369 -20.75 6.12 -6.68
CA GLY A 369 -21.05 6.19 -5.24
C GLY A 369 -22.31 5.39 -4.86
N ALA A 370 -23.39 5.53 -5.62
CA ALA A 370 -24.63 4.79 -5.39
C ALA A 370 -24.42 3.26 -5.52
N ILE A 371 -23.74 2.80 -6.57
CA ILE A 371 -23.45 1.39 -6.79
C ILE A 371 -22.51 0.85 -5.70
N ALA A 372 -21.50 1.62 -5.32
CA ALA A 372 -20.56 1.23 -4.28
C ALA A 372 -21.22 1.10 -2.90
N ASN A 373 -22.14 1.98 -2.55
CA ASN A 373 -22.95 1.87 -1.34
C ASN A 373 -23.85 0.62 -1.36
N GLN A 374 -24.45 0.31 -2.52
CA GLN A 374 -25.24 -0.91 -2.69
C GLN A 374 -24.37 -2.17 -2.53
N ALA A 375 -23.18 -2.19 -3.15
CA ALA A 375 -22.23 -3.29 -3.01
C ALA A 375 -21.76 -3.45 -1.55
N ALA A 376 -21.46 -2.35 -0.86
CA ALA A 376 -21.09 -2.34 0.55
C ALA A 376 -22.18 -2.95 1.42
N ALA A 377 -23.45 -2.54 1.22
CA ALA A 377 -24.60 -3.09 1.95
C ALA A 377 -24.78 -4.60 1.71
N ILE A 378 -24.63 -5.08 0.47
CA ILE A 378 -24.70 -6.52 0.16
C ILE A 378 -23.60 -7.31 0.89
N LEU A 379 -22.40 -6.74 1.01
CA LEU A 379 -21.24 -7.38 1.63
C LEU A 379 -21.21 -7.22 3.16
N GLY A 380 -22.05 -6.37 3.74
CA GLY A 380 -22.00 -6.03 5.15
C GLY A 380 -20.84 -5.09 5.52
N ILE A 381 -20.27 -4.40 4.54
CA ILE A 381 -19.20 -3.41 4.77
C ILE A 381 -19.85 -2.06 5.10
N ALA A 382 -19.26 -1.31 6.04
CA ALA A 382 -19.75 0.01 6.36
C ALA A 382 -19.75 0.94 5.12
N ALA A 383 -20.81 1.71 4.92
CA ALA A 383 -20.92 2.75 3.90
C ALA A 383 -19.89 3.89 4.11
N PHE A 384 -19.69 4.74 3.11
CA PHE A 384 -18.75 5.87 3.12
C PHE A 384 -19.42 7.17 2.67
#